data_d832dabb307518eaafbb7fa9c7bb67b3
#
_entry.id   d832dabb307518eaafbb7fa9c7bb67b3
#
_cell.length_a   1.000
_cell.length_b   1.000
_cell.length_c   1.000
_cell.angle_alpha   90.00
_cell.angle_beta   90.00
_cell.angle_gamma   90.00
#
_symmetry.space_group_name_H-M   'P 1'
#
loop_
_entity.id
_entity.type
_entity.pdbx_description
1 polymer ?
#
loop_
_entity_poly.entity_id
_entity_poly.type
_entity_poly.pdbx_seq_one_letter_code
_entity_poly.pdbx_strand_id
1 'polypeptide(L)'
;TAVFVLYVALCCAVGDAVGGRGSGGLGVDIAHVGLNTSAFQCMKDTAGLDWAVFRAFHSFGSFDNSSLINLDLSQKAGIHKTDVYMFPCRGKDAATQVKELTEGLSNAMFSTVWIDVEENPSTGCSWNPTQENLTISAANDNCKFLDTLVNAITDTGTAVGIYSSHYEWNRTVGLSCTVASALPLWYSHYDRQNDCTDFQQLPFGGWTHAFAKQFDDNVGGNLALNACIATKVAADIDVLCPGE
;
A
#
# COMPACT_ATOMS: atom_id res chain seq x y z
N THR A 1 68.76 -25.51 -4.90
CA THR A 1 67.61 -25.78 -5.76
C THR A 1 66.34 -25.26 -5.02
N ALA A 2 65.93 -24.04 -5.35
CA ALA A 2 64.72 -23.41 -4.79
C ALA A 2 63.54 -23.76 -5.68
N VAL A 3 62.50 -24.33 -5.08
CA VAL A 3 61.22 -24.63 -5.74
C VAL A 3 60.31 -23.41 -5.53
N PHE A 4 60.03 -22.69 -6.61
CA PHE A 4 59.00 -21.64 -6.62
C PHE A 4 57.64 -22.30 -6.78
N VAL A 5 56.78 -22.19 -5.78
CA VAL A 5 55.38 -22.54 -5.87
C VAL A 5 54.60 -21.31 -6.37
N LEU A 6 54.09 -21.41 -7.59
CA LEU A 6 53.27 -20.39 -8.23
C LEU A 6 51.84 -20.52 -7.68
N TYR A 7 51.41 -19.58 -6.84
CA TYR A 7 49.99 -19.46 -6.49
C TYR A 7 49.26 -18.74 -7.62
N VAL A 8 48.46 -19.47 -8.37
CA VAL A 8 47.50 -18.89 -9.31
C VAL A 8 46.27 -18.45 -8.47
N ALA A 9 46.15 -17.15 -8.22
CA ALA A 9 44.95 -16.57 -7.69
C ALA A 9 43.86 -16.59 -8.78
N LEU A 10 42.88 -17.48 -8.61
CA LEU A 10 41.66 -17.49 -9.42
C LEU A 10 40.79 -16.33 -8.97
N CYS A 11 40.88 -15.18 -9.63
CA CYS A 11 39.92 -14.08 -9.49
C CYS A 11 38.56 -14.55 -10.03
N CYS A 12 37.67 -14.95 -9.11
CA CYS A 12 36.26 -14.95 -9.44
C CYS A 12 35.82 -13.49 -9.64
N ALA A 13 35.67 -13.09 -10.89
CA ALA A 13 34.99 -11.88 -11.24
C ALA A 13 33.53 -12.07 -10.79
N VAL A 14 33.19 -11.55 -9.59
CA VAL A 14 31.84 -11.29 -9.22
C VAL A 14 31.39 -10.17 -10.15
N GLY A 15 30.51 -10.49 -11.09
CA GLY A 15 29.92 -9.49 -11.97
C GLY A 15 29.28 -8.43 -11.08
N ASP A 16 29.74 -7.20 -11.21
CA ASP A 16 29.08 -6.03 -10.64
C ASP A 16 27.65 -6.02 -11.17
N ALA A 17 26.71 -6.43 -10.32
CA ALA A 17 25.33 -6.10 -10.54
C ALA A 17 25.27 -4.58 -10.61
N VAL A 18 24.86 -4.08 -11.76
CA VAL A 18 24.63 -2.66 -12.02
C VAL A 18 23.83 -2.11 -10.85
N GLY A 19 24.46 -1.28 -10.04
CA GLY A 19 23.85 -0.63 -8.89
C GLY A 19 22.73 0.29 -9.39
N GLY A 20 21.50 -0.24 -9.39
CA GLY A 20 20.29 0.56 -9.48
C GLY A 20 20.29 1.51 -8.30
N ARG A 21 20.14 2.79 -8.55
CA ARG A 21 19.90 3.82 -7.54
C ARG A 21 18.77 3.32 -6.65
N GLY A 22 19.00 3.31 -5.33
CA GLY A 22 18.23 2.64 -4.31
C GLY A 22 16.75 2.52 -4.60
N SER A 23 16.32 1.32 -4.97
CA SER A 23 14.91 0.97 -4.93
C SER A 23 14.48 1.01 -3.46
N GLY A 24 13.42 1.70 -3.17
CA GLY A 24 12.74 1.58 -1.89
C GLY A 24 12.41 0.10 -1.63
N GLY A 25 12.13 -0.28 -0.38
CA GLY A 25 11.79 -1.66 -0.04
C GLY A 25 10.59 -2.17 -0.86
N LEU A 26 10.64 -3.44 -1.27
CA LEU A 26 9.51 -4.09 -1.94
C LEU A 26 8.37 -4.30 -0.94
N GLY A 27 7.14 -4.00 -1.36
CA GLY A 27 5.92 -4.18 -0.61
C GLY A 27 4.94 -5.12 -1.28
N VAL A 28 3.95 -5.57 -0.50
CA VAL A 28 2.73 -6.21 -1.01
C VAL A 28 1.53 -5.73 -0.22
N ASP A 29 0.38 -5.58 -0.88
CA ASP A 29 -0.87 -5.41 -0.18
C ASP A 29 -1.83 -6.58 -0.42
N ILE A 30 -2.64 -6.91 0.59
CA ILE A 30 -3.44 -8.13 0.62
C ILE A 30 -4.80 -7.87 1.25
N ALA A 31 -5.86 -8.24 0.53
CA ALA A 31 -7.25 -8.07 0.92
C ALA A 31 -7.88 -9.28 1.65
N HIS A 32 -7.21 -10.43 1.73
CA HIS A 32 -7.79 -11.65 2.32
C HIS A 32 -6.78 -12.47 3.12
N VAL A 33 -7.29 -13.44 3.88
CA VAL A 33 -6.48 -14.52 4.45
C VAL A 33 -6.19 -15.55 3.36
N GLY A 34 -4.96 -15.99 3.26
CA GLY A 34 -4.58 -17.01 2.26
C GLY A 34 -3.10 -17.38 2.31
N LEU A 35 -2.31 -16.51 2.92
CA LEU A 35 -0.89 -16.76 3.17
C LEU A 35 -0.67 -17.33 4.58
N ASN A 36 0.43 -18.02 4.75
CA ASN A 36 0.92 -18.46 6.05
C ASN A 36 2.31 -17.87 6.34
N THR A 37 2.82 -18.05 7.54
CA THR A 37 4.13 -17.55 7.95
C THR A 37 5.25 -17.97 6.99
N SER A 38 5.21 -19.23 6.48
CA SER A 38 6.24 -19.72 5.55
C SER A 38 6.21 -19.00 4.20
N ALA A 39 5.02 -18.61 3.71
CA ALA A 39 4.89 -17.82 2.49
C ALA A 39 5.47 -16.42 2.66
N PHE A 40 5.16 -15.74 3.76
CA PHE A 40 5.76 -14.43 4.09
C PHE A 40 7.28 -14.53 4.27
N GLN A 41 7.77 -15.57 4.95
CA GLN A 41 9.20 -15.82 5.11
C GLN A 41 9.88 -16.02 3.75
N CYS A 42 9.28 -16.83 2.87
CA CYS A 42 9.78 -17.05 1.51
C CYS A 42 9.85 -15.73 0.74
N MET A 43 8.79 -14.91 0.73
CA MET A 43 8.77 -13.61 0.03
C MET A 43 9.85 -12.67 0.56
N LYS A 44 10.05 -12.62 1.87
CA LYS A 44 11.13 -11.86 2.50
C LYS A 44 12.51 -12.33 2.04
N ASP A 45 12.76 -13.65 2.10
CA ASP A 45 14.08 -14.22 1.86
C ASP A 45 14.45 -14.28 0.37
N THR A 46 13.47 -14.44 -0.53
CA THR A 46 13.72 -14.62 -1.97
C THR A 46 13.48 -13.36 -2.80
N ALA A 47 12.54 -12.52 -2.40
CA ALA A 47 12.17 -11.29 -3.11
C ALA A 47 12.57 -10.00 -2.37
N GLY A 48 13.02 -10.10 -1.11
CA GLY A 48 13.37 -8.94 -0.31
C GLY A 48 12.15 -8.14 0.17
N LEU A 49 11.02 -8.83 0.41
CA LEU A 49 9.82 -8.18 0.93
C LEU A 49 10.10 -7.51 2.28
N ASP A 50 9.88 -6.20 2.36
CA ASP A 50 10.19 -5.37 3.51
C ASP A 50 8.96 -4.69 4.12
N TRP A 51 7.90 -4.55 3.34
CA TRP A 51 6.67 -3.86 3.71
C TRP A 51 5.43 -4.68 3.33
N ALA A 52 4.40 -4.68 4.19
CA ALA A 52 3.14 -5.35 3.89
C ALA A 52 1.96 -4.53 4.41
N VAL A 53 0.91 -4.43 3.60
CA VAL A 53 -0.33 -3.70 3.92
C VAL A 53 -1.52 -4.65 3.87
N PHE A 54 -2.41 -4.58 4.87
CA PHE A 54 -3.53 -5.51 4.97
C PHE A 54 -4.86 -4.77 5.08
N ARG A 55 -5.89 -5.24 4.35
CA ARG A 55 -7.22 -4.65 4.49
C ARG A 55 -7.75 -4.86 5.88
N ALA A 56 -8.06 -3.77 6.58
CA ALA A 56 -8.68 -3.79 7.91
C ALA A 56 -10.14 -3.31 7.89
N PHE A 57 -10.62 -2.76 6.78
CA PHE A 57 -12.00 -2.31 6.66
C PHE A 57 -12.53 -2.53 5.24
N HIS A 58 -13.66 -3.24 5.15
CA HIS A 58 -14.30 -3.57 3.88
C HIS A 58 -14.96 -2.38 3.23
N SER A 59 -15.00 -2.36 1.90
CA SER A 59 -15.67 -1.35 1.07
C SER A 59 -17.16 -1.14 1.39
N PHE A 60 -17.83 -2.16 1.94
CA PHE A 60 -19.22 -2.04 2.40
C PHE A 60 -19.35 -1.47 3.84
N GLY A 61 -18.26 -1.04 4.44
CA GLY A 61 -18.22 -0.32 5.71
C GLY A 61 -18.35 -1.22 6.93
N SER A 62 -17.46 -2.19 7.11
CA SER A 62 -17.30 -2.98 8.33
C SER A 62 -15.85 -3.42 8.52
N PHE A 63 -15.45 -3.66 9.76
CA PHE A 63 -14.13 -4.16 10.10
C PHE A 63 -13.81 -5.52 9.45
N ASP A 64 -12.59 -5.67 8.96
CA ASP A 64 -12.08 -6.91 8.36
C ASP A 64 -11.10 -7.61 9.31
N ASN A 65 -11.59 -8.64 9.99
CA ASN A 65 -10.77 -9.43 10.93
C ASN A 65 -9.58 -10.14 10.26
N SER A 66 -9.56 -10.26 8.93
CA SER A 66 -8.43 -10.89 8.22
C SER A 66 -7.13 -10.13 8.41
N SER A 67 -7.19 -8.82 8.64
CA SER A 67 -6.04 -7.99 8.94
C SER A 67 -5.25 -8.46 10.15
N LEU A 68 -5.95 -8.84 11.23
CA LEU A 68 -5.32 -9.30 12.47
C LEU A 68 -4.51 -10.59 12.26
N ILE A 69 -5.05 -11.50 11.43
CA ILE A 69 -4.39 -12.76 11.09
C ILE A 69 -3.14 -12.47 10.23
N ASN A 70 -3.28 -11.64 9.20
CA ASN A 70 -2.19 -11.32 8.29
C ASN A 70 -1.06 -10.54 8.99
N LEU A 71 -1.40 -9.60 9.88
CA LEU A 71 -0.42 -8.87 10.71
C LEU A 71 0.39 -9.86 11.58
N ASP A 72 -0.28 -10.76 12.30
CA ASP A 72 0.38 -11.75 13.15
C ASP A 72 1.30 -12.69 12.33
N LEU A 73 0.84 -13.19 11.18
CA LEU A 73 1.60 -14.11 10.34
C LEU A 73 2.81 -13.44 9.68
N SER A 74 2.67 -12.22 9.19
CA SER A 74 3.76 -11.46 8.56
C SER A 74 4.83 -11.05 9.58
N GLN A 75 4.40 -10.61 10.76
CA GLN A 75 5.33 -10.24 11.84
C GLN A 75 6.11 -11.46 12.37
N LYS A 76 5.46 -12.61 12.51
CA LYS A 76 6.13 -13.89 12.83
C LYS A 76 7.14 -14.32 11.77
N ALA A 77 6.94 -13.93 10.51
CA ALA A 77 7.91 -14.11 9.43
C ALA A 77 9.05 -13.06 9.45
N GLY A 78 8.99 -12.08 10.35
CA GLY A 78 9.99 -11.03 10.49
C GLY A 78 9.80 -9.87 9.51
N ILE A 79 8.60 -9.67 8.97
CA ILE A 79 8.21 -8.45 8.25
C ILE A 79 7.65 -7.50 9.29
N HIS A 80 8.44 -6.48 9.67
CA HIS A 80 8.11 -5.56 10.77
C HIS A 80 7.55 -4.21 10.31
N LYS A 81 7.71 -3.87 9.02
CA LYS A 81 7.01 -2.73 8.41
C LYS A 81 5.65 -3.22 7.94
N THR A 82 4.66 -3.10 8.80
CA THR A 82 3.29 -3.54 8.52
C THR A 82 2.32 -2.39 8.73
N ASP A 83 1.43 -2.22 7.77
CA ASP A 83 0.38 -1.23 7.77
C ASP A 83 -0.98 -1.88 7.51
N VAL A 84 -2.03 -1.10 7.64
CA VAL A 84 -3.39 -1.54 7.29
C VAL A 84 -4.05 -0.50 6.40
N TYR A 85 -5.04 -0.92 5.60
CA TYR A 85 -5.88 0.02 4.88
C TYR A 85 -7.36 -0.12 5.20
N MET A 86 -8.07 0.99 5.14
CA MET A 86 -9.52 1.03 5.19
C MET A 86 -10.09 1.49 3.86
N PHE A 87 -11.07 0.75 3.33
CA PHE A 87 -11.85 1.14 2.17
C PHE A 87 -13.19 1.73 2.66
N PRO A 88 -13.32 3.05 2.82
CA PRO A 88 -14.46 3.64 3.49
C PRO A 88 -15.73 3.59 2.64
N CYS A 89 -16.86 3.36 3.28
CA CYS A 89 -18.18 3.48 2.67
C CYS A 89 -18.68 4.94 2.75
N ARG A 90 -18.73 5.65 1.62
CA ARG A 90 -19.18 7.06 1.57
C ARG A 90 -20.60 7.26 2.08
N GLY A 91 -21.45 6.22 1.98
CA GLY A 91 -22.83 6.24 2.46
C GLY A 91 -23.01 6.06 3.98
N LYS A 92 -21.91 5.84 4.73
CA LYS A 92 -21.94 5.66 6.20
C LYS A 92 -21.24 6.81 6.90
N ASP A 93 -21.58 7.03 8.16
CA ASP A 93 -20.94 8.06 8.99
C ASP A 93 -19.44 7.79 9.16
N ALA A 94 -18.62 8.78 8.92
CA ALA A 94 -17.15 8.66 8.94
C ALA A 94 -16.61 8.30 10.33
N ALA A 95 -17.10 8.99 11.38
CA ALA A 95 -16.62 8.77 12.75
C ALA A 95 -17.00 7.37 13.26
N THR A 96 -18.17 6.88 12.89
CA THR A 96 -18.61 5.52 13.21
C THR A 96 -17.71 4.46 12.57
N GLN A 97 -17.32 4.65 11.30
CA GLN A 97 -16.42 3.73 10.61
C GLN A 97 -15.01 3.73 11.24
N VAL A 98 -14.48 4.90 11.56
CA VAL A 98 -13.18 5.01 12.24
C VAL A 98 -13.22 4.39 13.63
N LYS A 99 -14.30 4.59 14.39
CA LYS A 99 -14.47 3.96 15.70
C LYS A 99 -14.44 2.44 15.59
N GLU A 100 -15.20 1.85 14.65
CA GLU A 100 -15.23 0.40 14.43
C GLU A 100 -13.83 -0.14 14.01
N LEU A 101 -13.14 0.57 13.11
CA LEU A 101 -11.77 0.23 12.71
C LEU A 101 -10.81 0.22 13.90
N THR A 102 -10.81 1.27 14.69
CA THR A 102 -9.86 1.44 15.82
C THR A 102 -10.15 0.50 16.97
N GLU A 103 -11.43 0.21 17.24
CA GLU A 103 -11.81 -0.83 18.21
C GLU A 103 -11.35 -2.22 17.75
N GLY A 104 -11.52 -2.54 16.46
CA GLY A 104 -11.06 -3.79 15.87
C GLY A 104 -9.53 -3.95 15.92
N LEU A 105 -8.79 -2.88 15.73
CA LEU A 105 -7.32 -2.87 15.71
C LEU A 105 -6.67 -2.62 17.08
N SER A 106 -7.44 -2.50 18.16
CA SER A 106 -6.97 -2.02 19.47
C SER A 106 -5.80 -2.78 20.08
N ASN A 107 -5.59 -4.05 19.69
CA ASN A 107 -4.47 -4.89 20.15
C ASN A 107 -3.51 -5.28 19.03
N ALA A 108 -3.66 -4.70 17.85
CA ALA A 108 -2.80 -4.99 16.69
C ALA A 108 -1.56 -4.08 16.68
N MET A 109 -0.46 -4.60 16.18
CA MET A 109 0.75 -3.81 15.91
C MET A 109 0.82 -3.51 14.42
N PHE A 110 0.77 -2.24 14.07
CA PHE A 110 0.94 -1.71 12.72
C PHE A 110 1.42 -0.26 12.82
N SER A 111 1.84 0.33 11.72
CA SER A 111 2.37 1.71 11.72
C SER A 111 1.33 2.72 11.25
N THR A 112 0.72 2.49 10.09
CA THR A 112 -0.13 3.48 9.41
C THR A 112 -1.47 2.87 9.02
N VAL A 113 -2.54 3.68 9.10
CA VAL A 113 -3.81 3.41 8.43
C VAL A 113 -3.84 4.18 7.11
N TRP A 114 -3.92 3.47 6.00
CA TRP A 114 -4.11 4.06 4.68
C TRP A 114 -5.60 4.18 4.38
N ILE A 115 -6.08 5.39 4.10
CA ILE A 115 -7.46 5.60 3.62
C ILE A 115 -7.44 5.37 2.11
N ASP A 116 -8.17 4.36 1.67
CA ASP A 116 -8.32 3.99 0.27
C ASP A 116 -9.40 4.85 -0.39
N VAL A 117 -8.97 5.78 -1.24
CA VAL A 117 -9.82 6.76 -1.93
C VAL A 117 -9.90 6.41 -3.41
N GLU A 118 -10.81 5.51 -3.71
CA GLU A 118 -11.12 5.06 -5.08
C GLU A 118 -12.61 4.76 -5.23
N GLU A 119 -13.08 4.51 -6.47
CA GLU A 119 -14.46 4.13 -6.73
C GLU A 119 -14.86 2.88 -5.94
N ASN A 120 -15.82 3.05 -5.05
CA ASN A 120 -16.28 1.98 -4.16
C ASN A 120 -17.38 1.15 -4.84
N PRO A 121 -17.15 -0.16 -5.11
CA PRO A 121 -18.10 -1.02 -5.80
C PRO A 121 -19.30 -1.46 -4.94
N SER A 122 -19.25 -1.22 -3.63
CA SER A 122 -20.28 -1.70 -2.70
C SER A 122 -21.54 -0.86 -2.81
N THR A 123 -22.69 -1.52 -2.84
CA THR A 123 -23.98 -0.86 -2.95
C THR A 123 -24.20 0.19 -1.84
N GLY A 124 -24.50 1.41 -2.23
CA GLY A 124 -24.72 2.54 -1.30
C GLY A 124 -23.45 3.14 -0.71
N CYS A 125 -22.25 2.70 -1.14
CA CYS A 125 -20.96 3.17 -0.62
C CYS A 125 -20.12 3.99 -1.60
N SER A 126 -20.58 4.13 -2.85
CA SER A 126 -19.86 4.86 -3.91
C SER A 126 -19.67 6.34 -3.55
N TRP A 127 -18.49 6.86 -3.86
CA TRP A 127 -18.21 8.30 -3.79
C TRP A 127 -18.90 9.08 -4.91
N ASN A 128 -19.21 8.43 -6.02
CA ASN A 128 -19.89 8.99 -7.17
C ASN A 128 -20.99 8.03 -7.66
N PRO A 129 -22.16 7.96 -6.98
CA PRO A 129 -23.19 6.98 -7.26
C PRO A 129 -23.82 7.10 -8.65
N THR A 130 -23.70 8.24 -9.32
CA THR A 130 -24.21 8.44 -10.69
C THR A 130 -23.28 7.90 -11.76
N GLN A 131 -22.01 7.67 -11.41
CA GLN A 131 -20.91 7.30 -12.33
C GLN A 131 -20.73 8.28 -13.52
N GLU A 132 -21.34 9.45 -13.43
CA GLU A 132 -21.17 10.56 -14.36
C GLU A 132 -19.97 11.44 -13.95
N ASN A 133 -19.78 12.56 -14.64
CA ASN A 133 -18.79 13.55 -14.24
C ASN A 133 -19.10 14.08 -12.83
N LEU A 134 -18.15 13.97 -11.94
CA LEU A 134 -18.29 14.43 -10.55
C LEU A 134 -18.59 15.93 -10.54
N THR A 135 -19.71 16.32 -9.95
CA THR A 135 -20.05 17.75 -9.81
C THR A 135 -19.16 18.41 -8.75
N ILE A 136 -18.94 19.71 -8.88
CA ILE A 136 -18.15 20.50 -7.90
C ILE A 136 -18.76 20.37 -6.48
N SER A 137 -20.08 20.36 -6.35
CA SER A 137 -20.73 20.18 -5.05
C SER A 137 -20.43 18.81 -4.46
N ALA A 138 -20.58 17.72 -5.24
CA ALA A 138 -20.29 16.37 -4.78
C ALA A 138 -18.80 16.20 -4.43
N ALA A 139 -17.90 16.75 -5.24
CA ALA A 139 -16.46 16.76 -4.96
C ALA A 139 -16.15 17.43 -3.61
N ASN A 140 -16.74 18.60 -3.36
CA ASN A 140 -16.54 19.33 -2.09
C ASN A 140 -17.10 18.55 -0.90
N ASP A 141 -18.25 17.91 -1.02
CA ASP A 141 -18.85 17.11 0.05
C ASP A 141 -18.05 15.82 0.31
N ASN A 142 -17.48 15.22 -0.73
CA ASN A 142 -16.59 14.08 -0.60
C ASN A 142 -15.24 14.48 0.03
N CYS A 143 -14.70 15.61 -0.36
CA CYS A 143 -13.47 16.16 0.23
C CYS A 143 -13.63 16.43 1.74
N LYS A 144 -14.78 16.96 2.18
CA LYS A 144 -15.11 17.11 3.61
C LYS A 144 -15.26 15.76 4.33
N PHE A 145 -15.86 14.77 3.67
CA PHE A 145 -15.94 13.42 4.25
C PHE A 145 -14.56 12.80 4.44
N LEU A 146 -13.67 12.95 3.47
CA LEU A 146 -12.28 12.54 3.60
C LEU A 146 -11.57 13.27 4.75
N ASP A 147 -11.74 14.58 4.85
CA ASP A 147 -11.19 15.39 5.96
C ASP A 147 -11.67 14.87 7.32
N THR A 148 -12.97 14.51 7.42
CA THR A 148 -13.52 13.92 8.65
C THR A 148 -12.89 12.57 8.99
N LEU A 149 -12.64 11.70 8.00
CA LEU A 149 -11.96 10.42 8.21
C LEU A 149 -10.53 10.64 8.70
N VAL A 150 -9.77 11.52 8.02
CA VAL A 150 -8.39 11.86 8.38
C VAL A 150 -8.31 12.37 9.82
N ASN A 151 -9.15 13.35 10.18
CA ASN A 151 -9.15 13.92 11.52
C ASN A 151 -9.53 12.87 12.57
N ALA A 152 -10.57 12.06 12.31
CA ALA A 152 -11.01 11.04 13.24
C ALA A 152 -9.93 9.96 13.51
N ILE A 153 -9.16 9.55 12.50
CA ILE A 153 -8.03 8.62 12.70
C ILE A 153 -6.89 9.31 13.45
N THR A 154 -6.54 10.54 13.05
CA THR A 154 -5.48 11.33 13.69
C THR A 154 -5.74 11.55 15.18
N ASP A 155 -7.00 11.84 15.54
CA ASP A 155 -7.43 12.05 16.92
C ASP A 155 -7.24 10.81 17.83
N THR A 156 -7.12 9.62 17.24
CA THR A 156 -6.76 8.40 17.98
C THR A 156 -5.27 8.28 18.29
N GLY A 157 -4.44 9.16 17.73
CA GLY A 157 -2.98 9.07 17.79
C GLY A 157 -2.36 8.10 16.77
N THR A 158 -3.17 7.56 15.85
CA THR A 158 -2.71 6.65 14.78
C THR A 158 -2.21 7.46 13.60
N ALA A 159 -1.07 7.06 13.01
CA ALA A 159 -0.60 7.64 11.76
C ALA A 159 -1.56 7.30 10.61
N VAL A 160 -1.80 8.29 9.73
CA VAL A 160 -2.71 8.15 8.60
C VAL A 160 -2.01 8.54 7.30
N GLY A 161 -2.30 7.81 6.23
CA GLY A 161 -1.88 8.11 4.88
C GLY A 161 -3.04 7.93 3.90
N ILE A 162 -2.83 8.28 2.65
CA ILE A 162 -3.82 8.15 1.58
C ILE A 162 -3.31 7.16 0.53
N TYR A 163 -4.19 6.22 0.13
CA TYR A 163 -4.04 5.48 -1.10
C TYR A 163 -5.01 6.01 -2.15
N SER A 164 -4.51 6.27 -3.35
CA SER A 164 -5.31 6.66 -4.51
C SER A 164 -4.48 6.66 -5.80
N SER A 165 -5.11 6.97 -6.93
CA SER A 165 -4.44 7.38 -8.17
C SER A 165 -4.93 8.76 -8.61
N HIS A 166 -4.26 9.39 -9.57
CA HIS A 166 -4.76 10.63 -10.18
C HIS A 166 -6.17 10.44 -10.75
N TYR A 167 -6.43 9.29 -11.36
CA TYR A 167 -7.74 8.97 -11.96
C TYR A 167 -8.81 8.83 -10.86
N GLU A 168 -8.54 8.04 -9.83
CA GLU A 168 -9.49 7.78 -8.74
C GLU A 168 -9.74 9.04 -7.91
N TRP A 169 -8.69 9.81 -7.59
CA TRP A 169 -8.83 11.09 -6.89
C TRP A 169 -9.76 12.05 -7.62
N ASN A 170 -9.57 12.17 -8.95
CA ASN A 170 -10.41 13.05 -9.77
C ASN A 170 -11.89 12.62 -9.77
N ARG A 171 -12.16 11.33 -9.75
CA ARG A 171 -13.54 10.77 -9.81
C ARG A 171 -14.24 10.74 -8.46
N THR A 172 -13.49 10.76 -7.36
CA THR A 172 -14.02 10.62 -6.00
C THR A 172 -14.13 11.96 -5.27
N VAL A 173 -13.02 12.66 -5.11
CA VAL A 173 -12.96 13.91 -4.32
C VAL A 173 -12.64 15.15 -5.17
N GLY A 174 -12.24 14.95 -6.45
CA GLY A 174 -11.87 16.01 -7.37
C GLY A 174 -10.44 16.55 -7.16
N LEU A 175 -9.79 16.97 -8.25
CA LEU A 175 -8.38 17.41 -8.23
C LEU A 175 -8.12 18.65 -7.34
N SER A 176 -9.14 19.42 -7.03
CA SER A 176 -9.05 20.59 -6.14
C SER A 176 -9.05 20.23 -4.65
N CYS A 177 -9.34 18.98 -4.29
CA CYS A 177 -9.28 18.50 -2.91
C CYS A 177 -7.81 18.33 -2.48
N THR A 178 -7.38 19.08 -1.49
CA THR A 178 -5.99 19.07 -0.98
C THR A 178 -5.91 18.85 0.54
N VAL A 179 -7.01 18.42 1.17
CA VAL A 179 -7.11 18.29 2.63
C VAL A 179 -6.08 17.33 3.23
N ALA A 180 -5.59 16.39 2.44
CA ALA A 180 -4.64 15.36 2.85
C ALA A 180 -3.23 15.58 2.31
N SER A 181 -2.93 16.72 1.66
CA SER A 181 -1.66 16.98 0.96
C SER A 181 -0.40 16.94 1.85
N ALA A 182 -0.57 17.08 3.17
CA ALA A 182 0.51 16.98 4.15
C ALA A 182 0.75 15.54 4.64
N LEU A 183 -0.11 14.59 4.28
CA LEU A 183 -0.01 13.19 4.67
C LEU A 183 0.81 12.39 3.64
N PRO A 184 1.39 11.24 4.02
CA PRO A 184 2.02 10.36 3.06
C PRO A 184 1.01 9.85 2.01
N LEU A 185 1.47 9.78 0.75
CA LEU A 185 0.70 9.26 -0.37
C LEU A 185 1.28 7.92 -0.83
N TRP A 186 0.44 6.91 -0.89
CA TRP A 186 0.65 5.65 -1.60
C TRP A 186 -0.21 5.69 -2.87
N TYR A 187 0.42 5.82 -4.04
CA TYR A 187 -0.34 5.95 -5.29
C TYR A 187 -0.29 4.69 -6.14
N SER A 188 -1.34 4.44 -6.92
CA SER A 188 -1.35 3.34 -7.88
C SER A 188 -1.07 3.83 -9.29
N HIS A 189 -0.13 3.12 -9.96
CA HIS A 189 0.14 3.23 -11.37
C HIS A 189 0.77 1.92 -11.87
N TYR A 190 -0.02 1.10 -12.56
CA TYR A 190 0.32 -0.26 -12.96
C TYR A 190 1.19 -0.29 -14.22
N ASP A 191 2.37 0.33 -14.17
CA ASP A 191 3.35 0.38 -15.24
C ASP A 191 4.43 -0.72 -15.15
N ARG A 192 4.40 -1.53 -14.07
CA ARG A 192 5.36 -2.59 -13.75
C ARG A 192 6.79 -2.09 -13.56
N GLN A 193 6.94 -0.81 -13.21
CA GLN A 193 8.21 -0.22 -12.84
C GLN A 193 8.26 -0.03 -11.31
N ASN A 194 9.24 -0.65 -10.66
CA ASN A 194 9.39 -0.56 -9.21
C ASN A 194 10.14 0.73 -8.79
N ASP A 195 9.69 1.86 -9.31
CA ASP A 195 10.17 3.20 -8.93
C ASP A 195 9.02 4.20 -8.92
N CYS A 196 9.26 5.37 -8.36
CA CYS A 196 8.25 6.42 -8.20
C CYS A 196 8.55 7.66 -9.08
N THR A 197 9.39 7.53 -10.09
CA THR A 197 9.86 8.67 -10.91
C THR A 197 8.76 9.26 -11.78
N ASP A 198 7.75 8.45 -12.08
CA ASP A 198 6.59 8.83 -12.90
C ASP A 198 5.58 9.72 -12.17
N PHE A 199 5.57 9.75 -10.82
CA PHE A 199 4.63 10.58 -10.05
C PHE A 199 4.70 12.06 -10.43
N GLN A 200 5.90 12.56 -10.74
CA GLN A 200 6.11 13.97 -11.11
C GLN A 200 5.44 14.36 -12.45
N GLN A 201 5.06 13.37 -13.27
CA GLN A 201 4.41 13.62 -14.57
C GLN A 201 2.91 13.91 -14.41
N LEU A 202 2.29 13.38 -13.36
CA LEU A 202 0.85 13.53 -13.11
C LEU A 202 0.54 13.67 -11.62
N PRO A 203 1.05 14.72 -10.94
CA PRO A 203 0.77 14.95 -9.53
C PRO A 203 -0.71 15.32 -9.34
N PHE A 204 -1.25 15.03 -8.17
CA PHE A 204 -2.64 15.32 -7.81
C PHE A 204 -2.77 15.63 -6.32
N GLY A 205 -3.92 16.11 -5.87
CA GLY A 205 -4.26 16.28 -4.46
C GLY A 205 -3.35 17.23 -3.67
N GLY A 206 -2.46 17.96 -4.36
CA GLY A 206 -1.48 18.86 -3.73
C GLY A 206 -0.17 18.19 -3.31
N TRP A 207 -0.01 16.88 -3.50
CA TRP A 207 1.27 16.19 -3.26
C TRP A 207 2.32 16.55 -4.29
N THR A 208 3.55 16.73 -3.85
CA THR A 208 4.74 16.97 -4.69
C THR A 208 5.64 15.74 -4.80
N HIS A 209 5.45 14.76 -3.92
CA HIS A 209 6.15 13.47 -3.90
C HIS A 209 5.22 12.41 -3.32
N ALA A 210 5.54 11.16 -3.57
CA ALA A 210 4.81 10.02 -3.02
C ALA A 210 5.69 9.26 -2.01
N PHE A 211 5.05 8.61 -1.05
CA PHE A 211 5.69 7.71 -0.09
C PHE A 211 5.87 6.31 -0.67
N ALA A 212 4.88 5.82 -1.40
CA ALA A 212 4.90 4.49 -2.01
C ALA A 212 4.10 4.47 -3.32
N LYS A 213 4.37 3.45 -4.14
CA LYS A 213 3.66 3.17 -5.39
C LYS A 213 3.22 1.71 -5.42
N GLN A 214 1.95 1.48 -5.74
CA GLN A 214 1.44 0.17 -6.19
C GLN A 214 1.65 0.11 -7.71
N PHE A 215 2.58 -0.74 -8.17
CA PHE A 215 3.02 -0.72 -9.56
C PHE A 215 2.58 -1.94 -10.38
N ASP A 216 2.06 -2.98 -9.73
CA ASP A 216 1.47 -4.14 -10.41
C ASP A 216 0.28 -4.68 -9.58
N ASP A 217 -0.84 -4.94 -10.24
CA ASP A 217 -2.07 -5.48 -9.66
C ASP A 217 -2.06 -7.02 -9.54
N ASN A 218 -0.89 -7.64 -9.72
CA ASN A 218 -0.79 -9.09 -9.74
C ASN A 218 0.61 -9.60 -9.38
N VAL A 219 0.75 -10.20 -8.19
CA VAL A 219 1.97 -10.93 -7.79
C VAL A 219 2.41 -11.98 -8.81
N GLY A 220 1.49 -12.47 -9.66
CA GLY A 220 1.82 -13.43 -10.73
C GLY A 220 2.81 -12.90 -11.75
N GLY A 221 2.96 -11.57 -11.87
CA GLY A 221 3.97 -10.92 -12.70
C GLY A 221 5.37 -10.94 -12.11
N ASN A 222 5.49 -11.07 -10.78
CA ASN A 222 6.77 -11.17 -10.10
C ASN A 222 7.11 -12.64 -9.80
N LEU A 223 8.06 -13.21 -10.53
CA LEU A 223 8.42 -14.63 -10.42
C LEU A 223 8.89 -15.03 -9.02
N ALA A 224 9.59 -14.15 -8.30
CA ALA A 224 10.10 -14.45 -6.98
C ALA A 224 8.97 -14.48 -5.92
N LEU A 225 8.02 -13.54 -5.98
CA LEU A 225 6.85 -13.53 -5.11
C LEU A 225 5.91 -14.69 -5.44
N ASN A 226 5.64 -14.92 -6.72
CA ASN A 226 4.74 -15.98 -7.19
C ASN A 226 5.22 -17.38 -6.78
N ALA A 227 6.53 -17.61 -6.74
CA ALA A 227 7.10 -18.87 -6.28
C ALA A 227 6.82 -19.17 -4.79
N CYS A 228 6.57 -18.15 -3.99
CA CYS A 228 6.25 -18.26 -2.56
C CYS A 228 4.77 -18.48 -2.26
N ILE A 229 3.89 -18.28 -3.25
CA ILE A 229 2.44 -18.34 -3.09
C ILE A 229 1.92 -19.66 -3.67
N ALA A 230 1.71 -20.65 -2.82
CA ALA A 230 1.20 -21.97 -3.23
C ALA A 230 -0.27 -21.97 -3.68
N THR A 231 -1.03 -20.94 -3.35
CA THR A 231 -2.43 -20.73 -3.71
C THR A 231 -2.59 -19.38 -4.39
N LYS A 232 -3.57 -19.24 -5.30
CA LYS A 232 -3.90 -17.95 -5.91
C LYS A 232 -4.44 -16.98 -4.85
N VAL A 233 -3.56 -16.27 -4.21
CA VAL A 233 -3.90 -15.13 -3.35
C VAL A 233 -3.81 -13.89 -4.24
N ALA A 234 -4.87 -13.09 -4.26
CA ALA A 234 -4.79 -11.77 -4.86
C ALA A 234 -3.95 -10.89 -3.93
N ALA A 235 -2.79 -10.52 -4.40
CA ALA A 235 -1.90 -9.58 -3.75
C ALA A 235 -1.31 -8.68 -4.83
N ASP A 236 -1.22 -7.41 -4.53
CA ASP A 236 -0.65 -6.41 -5.40
C ASP A 236 0.78 -6.10 -4.97
N ILE A 237 1.57 -5.51 -5.84
CA ILE A 237 3.00 -5.30 -5.59
C ILE A 237 3.29 -3.82 -5.49
N ASP A 238 4.03 -3.48 -4.43
CA ASP A 238 4.35 -2.13 -4.05
C ASP A 238 5.85 -1.87 -4.02
N VAL A 239 6.21 -0.61 -4.08
CA VAL A 239 7.55 -0.11 -3.81
C VAL A 239 7.46 1.12 -2.90
N LEU A 240 8.32 1.17 -1.89
CA LEU A 240 8.54 2.39 -1.13
C LEU A 240 9.33 3.36 -1.99
N CYS A 241 8.87 4.58 -2.12
CA CYS A 241 9.62 5.62 -2.82
C CYS A 241 10.87 5.97 -2.01
N PRO A 242 12.03 6.24 -2.65
CA PRO A 242 13.21 6.67 -1.94
C PRO A 242 12.87 7.92 -1.12
N GLY A 243 13.09 7.85 0.19
CA GLY A 243 12.88 8.98 1.09
C GLY A 243 13.82 10.12 0.74
N GLU A 244 13.30 11.33 0.87
CA GLU A 244 14.11 12.52 1.05
C GLU A 244 14.75 12.55 2.44
#